data_e921ed7b0a0821042910f8634bc301f7
#
_entry.id   e921ed7b0a0821042910f8634bc301f7
#
_cell.length_a   1.000
_cell.length_b   1.000
_cell.length_c   1.000
_cell.angle_alpha   90.00
_cell.angle_beta   90.00
_cell.angle_gamma   90.00
#
_symmetry.space_group_name_H-M   'P 1'
#
loop_
_entity.id
_entity.type
_entity.pdbx_description
1 polymer ?
#
loop_
_entity_poly.entity_id
_entity_poly.type
_entity_poly.pdbx_seq_one_letter_code
_entity_poly.pdbx_strand_id
1 'polypeptide(L)' 'MERDRQRELILDIESLKSELQESDYKVIKCAEAICLNSELPYNMTELHKERQALRDKINKLEQQL' A
#
# COMPACT_ATOMS: atom_id res chain seq x y z
N MET A 1 -25.56 12.17 0.73
CA MET A 1 -25.36 13.33 -0.11
C MET A 1 -23.96 13.34 -0.69
N GLU A 2 -23.82 13.88 -1.86
CA GLU A 2 -22.59 13.74 -2.63
C GLU A 2 -21.31 14.22 -1.93
N ARG A 3 -21.38 15.32 -1.18
CA ARG A 3 -20.22 15.85 -0.46
C ARG A 3 -19.71 14.91 0.62
N ASP A 4 -20.61 14.30 1.38
CA ASP A 4 -20.23 13.38 2.44
C ASP A 4 -19.65 12.09 1.87
N ARG A 5 -20.21 11.63 0.75
CA ARG A 5 -19.71 10.43 0.06
C ARG A 5 -18.31 10.67 -0.51
N GLN A 6 -18.07 11.82 -1.13
CA GLN A 6 -16.75 12.18 -1.62
C GLN A 6 -15.74 12.28 -0.50
N ARG A 7 -16.15 12.85 0.63
CA ARG A 7 -15.30 12.97 1.81
C ARG A 7 -14.90 11.61 2.35
N GLU A 8 -15.84 10.68 2.44
CA GLU A 8 -15.58 9.31 2.87
C GLU A 8 -14.61 8.61 1.93
N LEU A 9 -14.82 8.76 0.62
CA LEU A 9 -13.92 8.19 -0.39
C LEU A 9 -12.50 8.73 -0.25
N ILE A 10 -12.36 10.02 -0.06
CA ILE A 10 -11.05 10.66 0.11
C ILE A 10 -10.36 10.12 1.37
N LEU A 11 -11.08 10.00 2.47
CA LEU A 11 -10.52 9.47 3.72
C LEU A 11 -10.09 8.01 3.57
N ASP A 12 -10.88 7.21 2.88
CA ASP A 12 -10.55 5.81 2.61
C ASP A 12 -9.31 5.71 1.72
N ILE A 13 -9.22 6.54 0.69
CA ILE A 13 -8.06 6.59 -0.20
C ILE A 13 -6.81 6.98 0.59
N GLU A 14 -6.90 8.00 1.43
CA GLU A 14 -5.76 8.45 2.25
C GLU A 14 -5.31 7.37 3.21
N SER A 15 -6.25 6.65 3.83
CA SER A 15 -5.94 5.54 4.73
C SER A 15 -5.21 4.41 3.99
N LEU A 16 -5.67 4.06 2.78
CA LEU A 16 -5.03 3.03 1.97
C LEU A 16 -3.64 3.46 1.51
N LYS A 17 -3.47 4.73 1.13
CA LYS A 17 -2.17 5.28 0.77
C LYS A 17 -1.19 5.26 1.93
N SER A 18 -1.69 5.50 3.14
CA SER A 18 -0.89 5.42 4.35
C SER A 18 -0.41 3.99 4.61
N GLU A 19 -1.29 3.00 4.45
CA GLU A 19 -0.92 1.59 4.56
C GLU A 19 0.12 1.20 3.52
N LEU A 20 -0.05 1.68 2.29
CA LEU A 20 0.91 1.43 1.22
C LEU A 20 2.27 2.04 1.55
N GLN A 21 2.28 3.25 2.10
CA GLN A 21 3.50 3.93 2.50
C GLN A 21 4.21 3.18 3.64
N GLU A 22 3.47 2.65 4.60
CA GLU A 22 4.05 1.83 5.66
C GLU A 22 4.72 0.58 5.10
N SER A 23 4.14 0.00 4.04
CA SER A 23 4.71 -1.16 3.39
C SER A 23 6.01 -0.85 2.65
N ASP A 24 6.26 0.42 2.30
CA ASP A 24 7.52 0.84 1.68
C ASP A 24 8.71 0.55 2.59
N TYR A 25 8.53 0.72 3.89
CA TYR A 25 9.56 0.40 4.87
C TYR A 25 9.96 -1.07 4.79
N LYS A 26 8.98 -1.95 4.63
CA LYS A 26 9.23 -3.39 4.51
C LYS A 26 10.03 -3.71 3.23
N VAL A 27 9.71 -3.03 2.13
CA VAL A 27 10.45 -3.18 0.87
C VAL A 27 11.90 -2.73 1.04
N ILE A 28 12.11 -1.60 1.70
CA ILE A 28 13.46 -1.06 1.95
C ILE A 28 14.28 -2.06 2.79
N LYS A 29 13.67 -2.64 3.82
CA LYS A 29 14.34 -3.63 4.66
C LYS A 29 14.73 -4.88 3.88
N CYS A 30 13.86 -5.33 2.98
CA CYS A 30 14.18 -6.45 2.10
C CYS A 30 15.32 -6.12 1.14
N ALA A 31 15.31 -4.92 0.57
CA ALA A 31 16.37 -4.47 -0.34
C ALA A 31 17.72 -4.41 0.38
N GLU A 32 17.75 -3.89 1.61
CA GLU A 32 18.96 -3.89 2.43
C GLU A 32 19.45 -5.31 2.70
N ALA A 33 18.55 -6.22 3.05
CA ALA A 33 18.90 -7.60 3.33
C ALA A 33 19.53 -8.28 2.11
N ILE A 34 19.01 -8.02 0.92
CA ILE A 34 19.58 -8.53 -0.33
C ILE A 34 20.98 -7.97 -0.55
N CYS A 35 21.18 -6.66 -0.36
CA CYS A 35 22.47 -6.01 -0.51
C CYS A 35 23.50 -6.53 0.47
N LEU A 36 23.08 -6.86 1.70
CA LEU A 36 23.94 -7.37 2.75
C LEU A 36 24.08 -8.89 2.74
N ASN A 37 23.40 -9.54 1.79
CA ASN A 37 23.36 -11.00 1.68
C ASN A 37 22.84 -11.66 2.96
N SER A 38 21.86 -11.00 3.60
CA SER A 38 21.19 -11.45 4.82
C SER A 38 19.86 -12.09 4.51
N GLU A 39 19.28 -12.76 5.50
CA GLU A 39 17.93 -13.31 5.34
C GLU A 39 16.89 -12.20 5.18
N LEU A 40 15.89 -12.44 4.32
CA LEU A 40 14.81 -11.49 4.11
C LEU A 40 13.92 -11.43 5.35
N PRO A 41 13.66 -10.22 5.91
CA PRO A 41 12.79 -10.08 7.07
C PRO A 41 11.32 -10.30 6.75
N TYR A 42 10.93 -10.23 5.49
CA TYR A 42 9.56 -10.38 5.02
C TYR A 42 9.49 -11.26 3.78
N ASN A 43 8.34 -11.89 3.57
CA ASN A 43 8.09 -12.65 2.35
C ASN A 43 7.78 -11.68 1.22
N MET A 44 8.69 -11.55 0.26
CA MET A 44 8.57 -10.61 -0.86
C MET A 44 7.36 -10.88 -1.74
N THR A 45 7.02 -12.15 -1.97
CA THR A 45 5.87 -12.52 -2.78
C THR A 45 4.56 -12.06 -2.15
N GLU A 46 4.39 -12.31 -0.85
CA GLU A 46 3.21 -11.86 -0.13
C GLU A 46 3.16 -10.35 -0.01
N LEU A 47 4.30 -9.72 0.27
CA LEU A 47 4.39 -8.26 0.35
C LEU A 47 3.97 -7.62 -0.97
N HIS A 48 4.44 -8.16 -2.09
CA HIS A 48 4.06 -7.66 -3.42
C HIS A 48 2.56 -7.77 -3.66
N LYS A 49 1.97 -8.91 -3.28
CA LYS A 49 0.52 -9.13 -3.42
C LYS A 49 -0.27 -8.14 -2.58
N GLU A 50 0.14 -7.90 -1.34
CA GLU A 50 -0.52 -6.94 -0.45
C GLU A 50 -0.46 -5.53 -1.01
N ARG A 51 0.70 -5.12 -1.50
CA ARG A 51 0.91 -3.80 -2.09
C ARG A 51 0.06 -3.63 -3.35
N GLN A 52 0.00 -4.66 -4.19
CA GLN A 52 -0.82 -4.62 -5.39
C GLN A 52 -2.31 -4.53 -5.06
N ALA A 53 -2.76 -5.29 -4.06
CA ALA A 53 -4.15 -5.22 -3.60
C ALA A 53 -4.51 -3.81 -3.09
N LEU A 54 -3.60 -3.16 -2.38
CA LEU A 54 -3.79 -1.78 -1.90
C LEU A 54 -3.89 -0.80 -3.07
N ARG A 55 -3.01 -0.92 -4.06
CA ARG A 55 -3.03 -0.08 -5.26
C ARG A 55 -4.34 -0.26 -6.03
N ASP A 56 -4.80 -1.49 -6.18
CA ASP A 56 -6.05 -1.79 -6.88
C ASP A 56 -7.25 -1.17 -6.17
N LYS A 57 -7.28 -1.25 -4.84
CA LYS A 57 -8.34 -0.61 -4.04
C LYS A 57 -8.32 0.91 -4.19
N ILE A 58 -7.13 1.51 -4.13
CA ILE A 58 -6.96 2.95 -4.30
C ILE A 58 -7.47 3.37 -5.67
N ASN A 59 -7.05 2.69 -6.72
CA ASN A 59 -7.47 2.99 -8.10
C ASN A 59 -8.98 2.88 -8.25
N LYS A 60 -9.58 1.85 -7.67
CA LYS A 60 -11.01 1.63 -7.73
C LYS A 60 -11.79 2.75 -7.04
N LEU A 61 -11.31 3.20 -5.88
CA LEU A 61 -11.93 4.30 -5.16
C LEU A 61 -11.73 5.63 -5.87
N GLU A 62 -10.56 5.86 -6.44
CA GLU A 62 -10.28 7.09 -7.21
C GLU A 62 -11.20 7.21 -8.44
N GLN A 63 -11.55 6.09 -9.06
CA GLN A 63 -12.50 6.07 -10.18
C GLN A 63 -13.91 6.50 -9.77
N GLN A 64 -14.25 6.42 -8.50
CA GLN A 64 -15.55 6.85 -7.97
C GLN A 64 -15.59 8.35 -7.66
N LEU A 65 -14.46 9.00 -7.64
CA LEU A 65 -14.41 10.45 -7.48
C LEU A 65 -14.71 11.13 -8.82
#